data_7f45bbafefdceb94c015defe06e5da58
#
_entry.id   7f45bbafefdceb94c015defe06e5da58
#
_cell.length_a   1.000
_cell.length_b   1.000
_cell.length_c   1.000
_cell.angle_alpha   90.00
_cell.angle_beta   90.00
_cell.angle_gamma   90.00
#
_symmetry.space_group_name_H-M   'P 1'
#
loop_
_entity.id
_entity.type
_entity.pdbx_description
1 polymer ?
#
loop_
_entity_poly.entity_id
_entity_poly.type
_entity_poly.pdbx_seq_one_letter_code
_entity_poly.pdbx_strand_id
1 'polypeptide(L)'
;FKRRKRLNKRAFRLRLKKQTVFSIAQIFFLVLAGLIVLSFLRRGLILIKLNDFLITFFSWTVVFLPFIFLSFSFFVSKLKGPLSQPNVLVGILLFFISMASLTKAGILGRNAWEGIAEPITNVGAFIIFSGTSLVGLIILFNTSFEQVINEVTLIVSGLKRFIFSDKSKQSKLWKKPL
;
A
#
# COMPACT_ATOMS: atom_id res chain seq x y z
N PHE A 1 -48.47 39.33 20.25
CA PHE A 1 -47.66 38.17 20.60
C PHE A 1 -47.34 37.36 19.33
N LYS A 2 -46.13 37.57 18.67
CA LYS A 2 -45.64 36.83 17.52
C LYS A 2 -44.88 35.60 18.00
N ARG A 3 -45.44 34.40 17.97
CA ARG A 3 -44.76 33.11 18.15
C ARG A 3 -43.73 32.89 17.02
N ARG A 4 -42.43 33.06 17.32
CA ARG A 4 -41.35 32.64 16.41
C ARG A 4 -41.33 31.12 16.36
N LYS A 5 -41.73 30.52 15.22
CA LYS A 5 -41.53 29.11 14.91
C LYS A 5 -40.02 28.84 14.86
N ARG A 6 -39.47 28.15 15.86
CA ARG A 6 -38.09 27.60 15.80
C ARG A 6 -38.06 26.53 14.71
N LEU A 7 -37.47 26.90 13.61
CA LEU A 7 -37.11 25.93 12.55
C LEU A 7 -36.10 24.92 13.15
N ASN A 8 -36.59 23.74 13.46
CA ASN A 8 -35.81 22.63 13.92
C ASN A 8 -34.91 22.15 12.77
N LYS A 9 -33.67 22.66 12.66
CA LYS A 9 -32.66 22.16 11.74
C LYS A 9 -32.33 20.74 12.13
N ARG A 10 -33.07 19.75 11.60
CA ARG A 10 -32.70 18.35 11.65
C ARG A 10 -31.39 18.21 10.91
N ALA A 11 -30.28 18.20 11.65
CA ALA A 11 -28.98 17.82 11.11
C ALA A 11 -29.13 16.40 10.53
N PHE A 12 -28.99 16.29 9.24
CA PHE A 12 -29.06 15.03 8.51
C PHE A 12 -27.84 14.18 8.92
N ARG A 13 -27.97 13.41 10.00
CA ARG A 13 -26.93 12.48 10.44
C ARG A 13 -27.03 11.22 9.59
N LEU A 14 -26.24 11.16 8.52
CA LEU A 14 -25.99 9.93 7.76
C LEU A 14 -25.34 8.91 8.69
N ARG A 15 -26.15 8.01 9.27
CA ARG A 15 -25.66 6.81 9.98
C ARG A 15 -25.33 5.74 8.95
N LEU A 16 -24.17 5.85 8.32
CA LEU A 16 -23.63 4.79 7.45
C LEU A 16 -23.30 3.56 8.32
N LYS A 17 -23.64 2.38 7.82
CA LYS A 17 -23.20 1.10 8.45
C LYS A 17 -21.67 1.07 8.47
N LYS A 18 -21.05 0.60 9.56
CA LYS A 18 -19.58 0.53 9.69
C LYS A 18 -18.92 -0.16 8.48
N GLN A 19 -19.52 -1.21 7.95
CA GLN A 19 -19.04 -1.91 6.76
C GLN A 19 -18.96 -1.01 5.52
N THR A 20 -19.96 -0.16 5.30
CA THR A 20 -19.98 0.78 4.16
C THR A 20 -18.85 1.81 4.26
N VAL A 21 -18.55 2.31 5.47
CA VAL A 21 -17.44 3.24 5.68
C VAL A 21 -16.09 2.58 5.36
N PHE A 22 -15.89 1.34 5.79
CA PHE A 22 -14.66 0.59 5.47
C PHE A 22 -14.52 0.34 3.96
N SER A 23 -15.62 -0.04 3.27
CA SER A 23 -15.58 -0.24 1.82
C SER A 23 -15.27 1.05 1.05
N ILE A 24 -15.82 2.19 1.47
CA ILE A 24 -15.51 3.49 0.88
C ILE A 24 -14.04 3.85 1.08
N ALA A 25 -13.52 3.67 2.29
CA ALA A 25 -12.11 3.93 2.58
C ALA A 25 -11.17 3.01 1.79
N GLN A 26 -11.52 1.74 1.63
CA GLN A 26 -10.78 0.79 0.80
C GLN A 26 -10.66 1.28 -0.64
N ILE A 27 -11.82 1.62 -1.26
CA ILE A 27 -11.86 2.10 -2.65
C ILE A 27 -11.05 3.38 -2.77
N PHE A 28 -11.17 4.30 -1.80
CA PHE A 28 -10.42 5.55 -1.78
C PHE A 28 -8.90 5.32 -1.81
N PHE A 29 -8.36 4.46 -0.94
CA PHE A 29 -6.94 4.14 -0.93
C PHE A 29 -6.48 3.42 -2.21
N LEU A 30 -7.32 2.55 -2.77
CA LEU A 30 -7.04 1.87 -4.01
C LEU A 30 -6.98 2.85 -5.20
N VAL A 31 -7.91 3.80 -5.26
CA VAL A 31 -7.91 4.86 -6.27
C VAL A 31 -6.67 5.75 -6.13
N LEU A 32 -6.29 6.12 -4.89
CA LEU A 32 -5.06 6.90 -4.66
C LEU A 32 -3.82 6.15 -5.14
N ALA A 33 -3.69 4.86 -4.82
CA ALA A 33 -2.59 4.04 -5.32
C ALA A 33 -2.53 4.04 -6.85
N GLY A 34 -3.69 3.84 -7.50
CA GLY A 34 -3.82 3.89 -8.97
C GLY A 34 -3.44 5.24 -9.56
N LEU A 35 -3.89 6.35 -8.95
CA LEU A 35 -3.54 7.70 -9.41
C LEU A 35 -2.03 7.97 -9.31
N ILE A 36 -1.36 7.50 -8.25
CA ILE A 36 0.08 7.65 -8.12
C ILE A 36 0.81 6.85 -9.20
N VAL A 37 0.39 5.61 -9.49
CA VAL A 37 0.95 4.82 -10.59
C VAL A 37 0.73 5.52 -11.94
N LEU A 38 -0.47 6.03 -12.19
CA LEU A 38 -0.77 6.78 -13.41
C LEU A 38 0.04 8.08 -13.52
N SER A 39 0.39 8.72 -12.40
CA SER A 39 1.20 9.94 -12.40
C SER A 39 2.60 9.73 -12.97
N PHE A 40 3.15 8.51 -12.87
CA PHE A 40 4.45 8.16 -13.48
C PHE A 40 4.42 8.19 -15.02
N LEU A 41 3.25 8.00 -15.63
CA LEU A 41 3.09 8.12 -17.08
C LEU A 41 3.21 9.57 -17.59
N ARG A 42 3.19 10.56 -16.70
CA ARG A 42 3.31 12.00 -16.98
C ARG A 42 2.40 12.49 -18.12
N ARG A 43 1.18 11.95 -18.21
CA ARG A 43 0.18 12.35 -19.21
C ARG A 43 -0.94 13.12 -18.54
N GLY A 44 -1.26 14.31 -19.06
CA GLY A 44 -2.31 15.19 -18.52
C GLY A 44 -1.82 16.12 -17.41
N LEU A 45 -2.29 17.37 -17.43
CA LEU A 45 -1.82 18.45 -16.54
C LEU A 45 -1.94 18.10 -15.05
N ILE A 46 -3.00 17.43 -14.63
CA ILE A 46 -3.22 17.09 -13.23
C ILE A 46 -2.23 16.02 -12.76
N LEU A 47 -1.99 14.99 -13.59
CA LEU A 47 -1.06 13.91 -13.25
C LEU A 47 0.39 14.38 -13.25
N ILE A 48 0.75 15.32 -14.14
CA ILE A 48 2.08 15.94 -14.13
C ILE A 48 2.30 16.72 -12.84
N LYS A 49 1.36 17.59 -12.46
CA LYS A 49 1.45 18.36 -11.20
C LYS A 49 1.50 17.45 -9.97
N LEU A 50 0.71 16.38 -9.97
CA LEU A 50 0.73 15.38 -8.90
C LEU A 50 2.11 14.70 -8.82
N ASN A 51 2.65 14.28 -9.96
CA ASN A 51 3.98 13.65 -10.01
C ASN A 51 5.08 14.59 -9.53
N ASP A 52 5.08 15.85 -9.98
CA ASP A 52 6.07 16.85 -9.59
C ASP A 52 5.98 17.16 -8.08
N PHE A 53 4.76 17.24 -7.52
CA PHE A 53 4.55 17.34 -6.09
C PHE A 53 5.13 16.13 -5.34
N LEU A 54 4.79 14.92 -5.76
CA LEU A 54 5.27 13.70 -5.14
C LEU A 54 6.79 13.57 -5.20
N ILE A 55 7.41 13.89 -6.34
CA ILE A 55 8.87 13.85 -6.51
C ILE A 55 9.54 14.90 -5.62
N THR A 56 8.97 16.10 -5.49
CA THR A 56 9.52 17.14 -4.61
C THR A 56 9.53 16.69 -3.14
N PHE A 57 8.46 16.05 -2.68
CA PHE A 57 8.34 15.61 -1.29
C PHE A 57 9.11 14.32 -0.98
N PHE A 58 9.11 13.35 -1.89
CA PHE A 58 9.58 11.98 -1.65
C PHE A 58 10.75 11.58 -2.55
N SER A 59 11.06 12.35 -3.62
CA SER A 59 12.07 12.01 -4.61
C SER A 59 11.88 10.60 -5.17
N TRP A 60 12.93 9.79 -5.27
CA TRP A 60 12.88 8.43 -5.79
C TRP A 60 12.03 7.46 -4.92
N THR A 61 11.86 7.76 -3.62
CA THR A 61 11.06 6.91 -2.72
C THR A 61 9.56 6.95 -3.02
N VAL A 62 9.11 7.84 -3.91
CA VAL A 62 7.73 7.86 -4.46
C VAL A 62 7.29 6.48 -4.96
N VAL A 63 8.20 5.63 -5.47
CA VAL A 63 7.90 4.28 -5.96
C VAL A 63 7.28 3.39 -4.88
N PHE A 64 7.56 3.63 -3.60
CA PHE A 64 6.97 2.88 -2.48
C PHE A 64 5.55 3.32 -2.12
N LEU A 65 5.14 4.54 -2.47
CA LEU A 65 3.82 5.08 -2.10
C LEU A 65 2.64 4.24 -2.60
N PRO A 66 2.59 3.77 -3.85
CA PRO A 66 1.51 2.89 -4.30
C PRO A 66 1.38 1.63 -3.44
N PHE A 67 2.51 1.02 -3.05
CA PHE A 67 2.51 -0.16 -2.19
C PHE A 67 1.99 0.13 -0.78
N ILE A 68 2.34 1.29 -0.22
CA ILE A 68 1.83 1.76 1.07
C ILE A 68 0.31 1.94 1.00
N PHE A 69 -0.21 2.64 -0.02
CA PHE A 69 -1.65 2.87 -0.17
C PHE A 69 -2.41 1.57 -0.47
N LEU A 70 -1.84 0.64 -1.22
CA LEU A 70 -2.39 -0.70 -1.41
C LEU A 70 -2.47 -1.46 -0.07
N SER A 71 -1.40 -1.43 0.73
CA SER A 71 -1.40 -2.06 2.05
C SER A 71 -2.47 -1.45 2.97
N PHE A 72 -2.64 -0.12 2.96
CA PHE A 72 -3.74 0.54 3.67
C PHE A 72 -5.11 0.10 3.16
N SER A 73 -5.29 -0.02 1.85
CA SER A 73 -6.54 -0.49 1.25
C SER A 73 -6.91 -1.89 1.73
N PHE A 74 -5.95 -2.83 1.71
CA PHE A 74 -6.16 -4.19 2.18
C PHE A 74 -6.36 -4.26 3.70
N PHE A 75 -5.62 -3.48 4.47
CA PHE A 75 -5.78 -3.39 5.92
C PHE A 75 -7.20 -2.95 6.32
N VAL A 76 -7.73 -1.91 5.66
CA VAL A 76 -9.08 -1.39 5.94
C VAL A 76 -10.16 -2.38 5.50
N SER A 77 -9.96 -3.15 4.44
CA SER A 77 -10.96 -4.07 3.90
C SER A 77 -11.14 -5.33 4.74
N LYS A 78 -10.27 -5.59 5.73
CA LYS A 78 -10.27 -6.83 6.54
C LYS A 78 -10.23 -8.11 5.69
N LEU A 79 -9.73 -8.01 4.48
CA LEU A 79 -9.47 -9.19 3.65
C LEU A 79 -8.42 -10.05 4.36
N LYS A 80 -8.65 -11.35 4.41
CA LYS A 80 -7.69 -12.32 4.98
C LYS A 80 -6.54 -12.54 3.99
N GLY A 81 -5.68 -11.53 3.85
CA GLY A 81 -4.51 -11.60 2.98
C GLY A 81 -3.23 -11.19 3.72
N PRO A 82 -2.05 -11.58 3.22
CA PRO A 82 -0.77 -11.24 3.84
C PRO A 82 -0.55 -9.74 3.99
N LEU A 83 -1.00 -8.94 3.01
CA LEU A 83 -0.91 -7.48 3.01
C LEU A 83 -1.91 -6.77 3.94
N SER A 84 -2.89 -7.51 4.49
CA SER A 84 -3.89 -6.98 5.43
C SER A 84 -3.43 -7.03 6.89
N GLN A 85 -2.25 -7.55 7.16
CA GLN A 85 -1.73 -7.64 8.53
C GLN A 85 -1.18 -6.27 9.00
N PRO A 86 -1.49 -5.84 10.23
CA PRO A 86 -1.01 -4.57 10.77
C PRO A 86 0.52 -4.50 10.82
N ASN A 87 1.18 -5.64 11.03
CA ASN A 87 2.64 -5.72 11.07
C ASN A 87 3.27 -5.37 9.72
N VAL A 88 2.67 -5.81 8.60
CA VAL A 88 3.15 -5.49 7.25
C VAL A 88 3.06 -3.98 7.00
N LEU A 89 1.95 -3.37 7.40
CA LEU A 89 1.76 -1.93 7.24
C LEU A 89 2.78 -1.13 8.07
N VAL A 90 3.01 -1.54 9.32
CA VAL A 90 4.03 -0.92 10.18
C VAL A 90 5.42 -1.14 9.61
N GLY A 91 5.74 -2.35 9.16
CA GLY A 91 7.04 -2.69 8.57
C GLY A 91 7.35 -1.86 7.32
N ILE A 92 6.38 -1.74 6.39
CA ILE A 92 6.57 -0.96 5.16
C ILE A 92 6.71 0.53 5.44
N LEU A 93 5.98 1.08 6.42
CA LEU A 93 6.10 2.48 6.83
C LEU A 93 7.44 2.78 7.48
N LEU A 94 7.89 1.93 8.42
CA LEU A 94 9.20 2.06 9.05
C LEU A 94 10.32 2.00 8.02
N PHE A 95 10.27 1.01 7.13
CA PHE A 95 11.25 0.86 6.07
C PHE A 95 11.26 2.07 5.13
N PHE A 96 10.07 2.53 4.70
CA PHE A 96 9.93 3.68 3.82
C PHE A 96 10.51 4.97 4.43
N ILE A 97 10.12 5.31 5.67
CA ILE A 97 10.60 6.52 6.35
C ILE A 97 12.10 6.45 6.56
N SER A 98 12.62 5.31 7.01
CA SER A 98 14.05 5.14 7.24
C SER A 98 14.86 5.23 5.96
N MET A 99 14.39 4.62 4.87
CA MET A 99 15.06 4.65 3.58
C MET A 99 15.03 6.04 2.96
N ALA A 100 13.90 6.76 3.07
CA ALA A 100 13.80 8.14 2.65
C ALA A 100 14.76 9.05 3.43
N SER A 101 14.87 8.84 4.74
CA SER A 101 15.76 9.63 5.60
C SER A 101 17.23 9.32 5.33
N LEU A 102 17.64 8.06 5.23
CA LEU A 102 19.01 7.65 4.93
C LEU A 102 19.54 8.26 3.62
N THR A 103 18.68 8.30 2.61
CA THR A 103 19.01 8.85 1.31
C THR A 103 18.72 10.35 1.19
N LYS A 104 18.22 10.97 2.26
CA LYS A 104 17.76 12.39 2.26
C LYS A 104 16.81 12.68 1.09
N ALA A 105 15.96 11.71 0.77
CA ALA A 105 15.09 11.77 -0.40
C ALA A 105 13.99 12.82 -0.24
N GLY A 106 13.97 13.81 -1.12
CA GLY A 106 12.99 14.88 -1.13
C GLY A 106 12.99 15.73 0.15
N ILE A 107 11.94 16.49 0.33
CA ILE A 107 11.77 17.36 1.53
C ILE A 107 11.59 16.49 2.77
N LEU A 108 10.77 15.42 2.68
CA LEU A 108 10.46 14.57 3.83
C LEU A 108 11.72 13.86 4.37
N GLY A 109 12.50 13.23 3.50
CA GLY A 109 13.71 12.53 3.92
C GLY A 109 14.76 13.43 4.50
N ARG A 110 14.94 14.64 3.92
CA ARG A 110 15.86 15.65 4.43
C ARG A 110 15.46 16.15 5.82
N ASN A 111 14.20 16.56 5.98
CA ASN A 111 13.70 17.06 7.26
C ASN A 111 13.77 15.99 8.37
N ALA A 112 13.44 14.74 8.03
CA ALA A 112 13.55 13.64 8.98
C ALA A 112 15.01 13.36 9.36
N TRP A 113 15.94 13.43 8.40
CA TRP A 113 17.37 13.30 8.68
C TRP A 113 17.86 14.42 9.59
N GLU A 114 17.62 15.67 9.22
CA GLU A 114 18.07 16.85 9.98
C GLU A 114 17.48 16.84 11.40
N GLY A 115 16.20 16.53 11.55
CA GLY A 115 15.55 16.46 12.87
C GLY A 115 16.18 15.46 13.85
N ILE A 116 16.90 14.43 13.37
CA ILE A 116 17.65 13.50 14.22
C ILE A 116 19.16 13.83 14.23
N ALA A 117 19.71 14.29 13.13
CA ALA A 117 21.13 14.58 13.04
C ALA A 117 21.55 15.81 13.86
N GLU A 118 20.69 16.81 13.97
CA GLU A 118 20.95 18.02 14.77
C GLU A 118 21.14 17.70 16.25
N PRO A 119 20.24 16.97 16.95
CA PRO A 119 20.41 16.69 18.37
C PRO A 119 21.44 15.60 18.69
N ILE A 120 21.76 14.70 17.76
CA ILE A 120 22.59 13.52 18.06
C ILE A 120 23.94 13.55 17.33
N THR A 121 23.98 13.74 16.10
CA THR A 121 25.08 13.86 15.11
C THR A 121 24.69 13.13 13.80
N ASN A 122 25.40 13.40 12.73
CA ASN A 122 25.17 12.70 11.45
C ASN A 122 25.42 11.19 11.54
N VAL A 123 26.44 10.78 12.32
CA VAL A 123 26.74 9.35 12.54
C VAL A 123 25.65 8.67 13.37
N GLY A 124 25.16 9.34 14.40
CA GLY A 124 24.04 8.84 15.21
C GLY A 124 22.76 8.68 14.42
N ALA A 125 22.42 9.68 13.58
CA ALA A 125 21.28 9.59 12.68
C ALA A 125 21.40 8.42 11.70
N PHE A 126 22.59 8.20 11.12
CA PHE A 126 22.84 7.07 10.24
C PHE A 126 22.59 5.72 10.94
N ILE A 127 23.10 5.56 12.16
CA ILE A 127 22.90 4.32 12.95
C ILE A 127 21.43 4.10 13.26
N ILE A 128 20.71 5.14 13.69
CA ILE A 128 19.28 5.05 14.02
C ILE A 128 18.47 4.66 12.79
N PHE A 129 18.62 5.36 11.67
CA PHE A 129 17.84 5.07 10.47
C PHE A 129 18.20 3.73 9.84
N SER A 130 19.48 3.32 9.88
CA SER A 130 19.89 1.99 9.43
C SER A 130 19.27 0.89 10.30
N GLY A 131 19.33 1.05 11.62
CA GLY A 131 18.70 0.13 12.57
C GLY A 131 17.18 0.05 12.36
N THR A 132 16.51 1.20 12.23
CA THR A 132 15.06 1.26 11.98
C THR A 132 14.69 0.65 10.62
N SER A 133 15.50 0.84 9.58
CA SER A 133 15.31 0.22 8.28
C SER A 133 15.38 -1.31 8.37
N LEU A 134 16.38 -1.85 9.08
CA LEU A 134 16.51 -3.29 9.32
C LEU A 134 15.32 -3.85 10.10
N VAL A 135 14.89 -3.16 11.17
CA VAL A 135 13.71 -3.57 11.94
C VAL A 135 12.47 -3.56 11.06
N GLY A 136 12.25 -2.51 10.27
CA GLY A 136 11.14 -2.43 9.32
C GLY A 136 11.14 -3.60 8.34
N LEU A 137 12.31 -3.95 7.83
CA LEU A 137 12.51 -5.04 6.89
C LEU A 137 12.26 -6.42 7.54
N ILE A 138 12.74 -6.64 8.76
CA ILE A 138 12.49 -7.87 9.55
C ILE A 138 10.98 -8.03 9.80
N ILE A 139 10.29 -6.97 10.23
CA ILE A 139 8.84 -7.02 10.46
C ILE A 139 8.10 -7.34 9.16
N LEU A 140 8.52 -6.75 8.05
CA LEU A 140 7.91 -6.96 6.73
C LEU A 140 8.11 -8.39 6.23
N PHE A 141 9.30 -8.95 6.35
CA PHE A 141 9.60 -10.30 5.89
C PHE A 141 9.07 -11.40 6.83
N ASN A 142 9.14 -11.21 8.15
CA ASN A 142 8.71 -12.22 9.10
C ASN A 142 7.19 -12.49 9.06
N THR A 143 6.39 -11.49 8.66
CA THR A 143 4.92 -11.63 8.55
C THR A 143 4.40 -11.93 7.16
N SER A 144 5.14 -11.55 6.11
CA SER A 144 4.65 -11.62 4.74
C SER A 144 5.29 -12.71 3.90
N PHE A 145 6.55 -13.08 4.21
CA PHE A 145 7.32 -13.92 3.30
C PHE A 145 6.78 -15.35 3.23
N GLU A 146 6.46 -15.98 4.36
CA GLU A 146 5.87 -17.33 4.37
C GLU A 146 4.47 -17.36 3.71
N GLN A 147 3.67 -16.33 3.95
CA GLN A 147 2.32 -16.24 3.38
C GLN A 147 2.36 -15.93 1.88
N VAL A 148 3.26 -15.05 1.43
CA VAL A 148 3.44 -14.75 0.01
C VAL A 148 3.94 -15.97 -0.74
N ILE A 149 4.88 -16.74 -0.20
CA ILE A 149 5.35 -17.98 -0.81
C ILE A 149 4.21 -18.99 -0.94
N ASN A 150 3.39 -19.16 0.07
CA ASN A 150 2.24 -20.06 0.02
C ASN A 150 1.20 -19.63 -1.01
N GLU A 151 0.89 -18.33 -1.10
CA GLU A 151 -0.06 -17.81 -2.10
C GLU A 151 0.49 -17.91 -3.53
N VAL A 152 1.75 -17.57 -3.73
CA VAL A 152 2.42 -17.74 -5.04
C VAL A 152 2.46 -19.22 -5.45
N THR A 153 2.74 -20.11 -4.51
CA THR A 153 2.73 -21.56 -4.76
C THR A 153 1.34 -22.07 -5.14
N LEU A 154 0.29 -21.55 -4.50
CA LEU A 154 -1.11 -21.87 -4.86
C LEU A 154 -1.48 -21.36 -6.26
N ILE A 155 -1.08 -20.13 -6.60
CA ILE A 155 -1.32 -19.55 -7.93
C ILE A 155 -0.56 -20.34 -9.00
N VAL A 156 0.72 -20.62 -8.78
CA VAL A 156 1.55 -21.40 -9.69
C VAL A 156 1.04 -22.83 -9.86
N SER A 157 0.60 -23.47 -8.78
CA SER A 157 0.01 -24.81 -8.83
C SER A 157 -1.36 -24.81 -9.54
N GLY A 158 -2.16 -23.77 -9.35
CA GLY A 158 -3.41 -23.55 -10.08
C GLY A 158 -3.20 -23.35 -11.58
N LEU A 159 -2.23 -22.52 -11.96
CA LEU A 159 -1.82 -22.30 -13.35
C LEU A 159 -1.27 -23.60 -13.99
N LYS A 160 -0.43 -24.33 -13.25
CA LYS A 160 0.11 -25.62 -13.70
C LYS A 160 -1.01 -26.63 -13.95
N ARG A 161 -2.01 -26.67 -13.06
CA ARG A 161 -3.20 -27.53 -13.20
C ARG A 161 -4.05 -27.14 -14.41
N PHE A 162 -4.19 -25.85 -14.68
CA PHE A 162 -4.93 -25.33 -15.83
C PHE A 162 -4.22 -25.69 -17.16
N ILE A 163 -2.91 -25.46 -17.24
CA ILE A 163 -2.09 -25.73 -18.44
C ILE A 163 -1.95 -27.23 -18.71
N PHE A 164 -1.79 -28.06 -17.67
CA PHE A 164 -1.63 -29.51 -17.84
C PHE A 164 -2.95 -30.27 -17.94
N SER A 165 -4.07 -29.73 -17.48
CA SER A 165 -5.40 -30.34 -17.61
C SER A 165 -5.85 -30.44 -19.07
N ASP A 166 -5.44 -29.51 -19.91
CA ASP A 166 -5.86 -29.48 -21.31
C ASP A 166 -5.15 -30.58 -22.17
N LYS A 167 -3.91 -30.91 -21.81
CA LYS A 167 -3.17 -31.98 -22.50
C LYS A 167 -3.69 -33.39 -22.21
N SER A 168 -4.32 -33.60 -21.03
CA SER A 168 -4.83 -34.93 -20.68
C SER A 168 -6.16 -35.28 -21.37
N LYS A 169 -6.95 -34.27 -21.74
CA LYS A 169 -8.20 -34.47 -22.50
C LYS A 169 -7.95 -34.85 -23.98
N GLN A 170 -6.91 -34.27 -24.60
CA GLN A 170 -6.58 -34.59 -25.98
C GLN A 170 -6.07 -36.04 -26.17
N SER A 171 -5.29 -36.58 -25.21
CA SER A 171 -4.78 -37.95 -25.31
C SER A 171 -5.85 -39.03 -25.15
N LYS A 172 -6.99 -38.76 -24.54
CA LYS A 172 -8.10 -39.69 -24.38
C LYS A 172 -9.02 -39.78 -25.60
N LEU A 173 -9.00 -38.78 -26.48
CA LEU A 173 -9.82 -38.78 -27.70
C LEU A 173 -9.21 -39.68 -28.82
N TRP A 174 -7.91 -39.95 -28.77
CA TRP A 174 -7.21 -40.75 -29.78
C TRP A 174 -7.16 -42.27 -29.46
N LYS A 175 -7.75 -42.71 -28.32
CA LYS A 175 -7.78 -44.12 -27.91
C LYS A 175 -9.19 -44.75 -27.94
N LYS A 176 -10.07 -44.35 -28.88
CA LYS A 176 -11.25 -45.17 -29.20
C LYS A 176 -10.86 -46.16 -30.30
N PRO A 177 -10.80 -47.49 -30.02
CA PRO A 177 -10.71 -48.51 -31.09
C PRO A 177 -12.05 -48.58 -31.82
N LEU A 178 -11.98 -48.71 -33.13
CA LEU A 178 -13.09 -49.04 -34.02
C LEU A 178 -13.64 -50.44 -33.71
#